data_0f79199286e6282822c89f2bf91cf5ce
#
_entry.id   0f79199286e6282822c89f2bf91cf5ce
#
_cell.length_a   1.000
_cell.length_b   1.000
_cell.length_c   1.000
_cell.angle_alpha   90.00
_cell.angle_beta   90.00
_cell.angle_gamma   90.00
#
_symmetry.space_group_name_H-M   'P 1'
#
loop_
_entity.id
_entity.type
_entity.pdbx_description
1 polymer ?
#
loop_
_entity_poly.entity_id
_entity_poly.type
_entity_poly.pdbx_seq_one_letter_code
_entity_poly.pdbx_strand_id
1 'polypeptide(L)'
;MKRIKLLAILLLFGIQVFSQIDFYKWELQNLSDISRLPEYRTGNIYQLSSYDRTGGNDDGFSGRYSYIRKEGNDLVVADIKGAGVINRIWTPTPTKDTIQFYFDGEQQPRINIPFIDLFSGNVYPFIAPLCGNEIGGYYCYMPIPYAKSIKIVYKGNDLKFHQIQYRELSGKKKVKSFS
;
A
#
# COMPACT_ATOMS: atom_id res chain seq x y z
N MET A 1 -30.66 -18.38 38.93
CA MET A 1 -30.78 -18.43 37.45
C MET A 1 -30.43 -17.13 36.73
N LYS A 2 -30.84 -15.92 37.20
CA LYS A 2 -30.49 -14.65 36.54
C LYS A 2 -28.99 -14.31 36.47
N ARG A 3 -28.21 -14.66 37.53
CA ARG A 3 -26.76 -14.40 37.61
C ARG A 3 -25.93 -15.26 36.63
N ILE A 4 -26.37 -16.50 36.38
CA ILE A 4 -25.69 -17.42 35.43
C ILE A 4 -25.88 -16.94 33.99
N LYS A 5 -27.06 -16.40 33.66
CA LYS A 5 -27.32 -15.87 32.30
C LYS A 5 -26.48 -14.61 32.01
N LEU A 6 -26.25 -13.76 33.04
CA LEU A 6 -25.42 -12.55 32.91
C LEU A 6 -23.93 -12.92 32.68
N LEU A 7 -23.44 -13.95 33.38
CA LEU A 7 -22.06 -14.44 33.22
C LEU A 7 -21.83 -15.05 31.83
N ALA A 8 -22.83 -15.78 31.30
CA ALA A 8 -22.74 -16.37 29.96
C ALA A 8 -22.76 -15.29 28.84
N ILE A 9 -23.49 -14.20 29.03
CA ILE A 9 -23.51 -13.06 28.08
C ILE A 9 -22.18 -12.32 28.12
N LEU A 10 -21.59 -12.11 29.30
CA LEU A 10 -20.26 -11.50 29.44
C LEU A 10 -19.13 -12.35 28.81
N LEU A 11 -19.21 -13.67 28.94
CA LEU A 11 -18.27 -14.61 28.28
C LEU A 11 -18.41 -14.58 26.76
N LEU A 12 -19.62 -14.48 26.22
CA LEU A 12 -19.86 -14.38 24.78
C LEU A 12 -19.35 -13.06 24.18
N PHE A 13 -19.42 -11.95 24.93
CA PHE A 13 -18.85 -10.67 24.52
C PHE A 13 -17.31 -10.68 24.61
N GLY A 14 -16.74 -11.38 25.60
CA GLY A 14 -15.28 -11.53 25.76
C GLY A 14 -14.62 -12.31 24.63
N ILE A 15 -15.30 -13.28 24.02
CA ILE A 15 -14.75 -14.11 22.93
C ILE A 15 -14.67 -13.36 21.61
N GLN A 16 -15.48 -12.33 21.40
CA GLN A 16 -15.43 -11.51 20.16
C GLN A 16 -14.25 -10.54 20.08
N VAL A 17 -13.59 -10.23 21.19
CA VAL A 17 -12.46 -9.29 21.22
C VAL A 17 -11.13 -9.93 20.80
N PHE A 18 -11.02 -11.27 20.84
CA PHE A 18 -9.77 -11.99 20.54
C PHE A 18 -9.57 -12.38 19.06
N SER A 19 -10.45 -12.07 18.14
CA SER A 19 -10.35 -12.58 16.76
C SER A 19 -10.09 -11.54 15.67
N GLN A 20 -9.73 -10.32 16.00
CA GLN A 20 -9.23 -9.36 15.01
C GLN A 20 -7.70 -9.31 15.11
N ILE A 21 -7.03 -10.27 14.47
CA ILE A 21 -5.64 -10.04 14.07
C ILE A 21 -5.69 -8.79 13.22
N ASP A 22 -5.02 -7.73 13.65
CA ASP A 22 -4.85 -6.52 12.88
C ASP A 22 -4.26 -6.94 11.52
N PHE A 23 -5.00 -6.71 10.44
CA PHE A 23 -4.60 -7.11 9.08
C PHE A 23 -3.21 -6.59 8.74
N TYR A 24 -2.88 -5.37 9.17
CA TYR A 24 -1.56 -4.78 8.98
C TYR A 24 -0.47 -5.59 9.69
N LYS A 25 -0.69 -5.97 10.94
CA LYS A 25 0.23 -6.81 11.70
C LYS A 25 0.41 -8.19 11.05
N TRP A 26 -0.67 -8.76 10.53
CA TRP A 26 -0.62 -10.03 9.81
C TRP A 26 0.21 -9.91 8.52
N GLU A 27 0.07 -8.83 7.75
CA GLU A 27 0.89 -8.58 6.55
C GLU A 27 2.38 -8.43 6.92
N LEU A 28 2.71 -7.71 8.00
CA LEU A 28 4.10 -7.59 8.48
C LEU A 28 4.69 -8.94 8.92
N GLN A 29 3.93 -9.76 9.63
CA GLN A 29 4.37 -11.10 10.03
C GLN A 29 4.66 -11.99 8.81
N ASN A 30 3.87 -11.86 7.74
CA ASN A 30 4.11 -12.63 6.51
C ASN A 30 5.42 -12.26 5.79
N LEU A 31 6.00 -11.10 6.05
CA LEU A 31 7.29 -10.70 5.47
C LEU A 31 8.48 -11.29 6.24
N SER A 32 8.30 -11.67 7.49
CA SER A 32 9.37 -12.15 8.37
C SER A 32 9.31 -13.65 8.67
N ASP A 33 8.14 -14.28 8.53
CA ASP A 33 7.94 -15.70 8.85
C ASP A 33 7.96 -16.55 7.57
N ILE A 34 9.10 -17.12 7.26
CA ILE A 34 9.30 -17.98 6.06
C ILE A 34 8.47 -19.28 6.10
N SER A 35 8.02 -19.74 7.28
CA SER A 35 7.16 -20.92 7.38
C SER A 35 5.80 -20.71 6.74
N ARG A 36 5.41 -19.45 6.54
CA ARG A 36 4.14 -19.04 5.92
C ARG A 36 4.20 -18.87 4.41
N LEU A 37 5.37 -19.07 3.78
CA LEU A 37 5.50 -18.96 2.32
C LEU A 37 4.56 -19.90 1.54
N PRO A 38 4.28 -21.14 2.00
CA PRO A 38 3.35 -22.02 1.31
C PRO A 38 1.89 -21.64 1.49
N GLU A 39 1.55 -20.69 2.39
CA GLU A 39 0.16 -20.29 2.61
C GLU A 39 -0.43 -19.60 1.37
N TYR A 40 -1.55 -20.14 0.87
CA TYR A 40 -2.27 -19.49 -0.21
C TYR A 40 -2.91 -18.18 0.26
N ARG A 41 -2.60 -17.09 -0.41
CA ARG A 41 -3.18 -15.76 -0.15
C ARG A 41 -4.28 -15.49 -1.16
N THR A 42 -5.48 -15.23 -0.65
CA THR A 42 -6.64 -14.87 -1.48
C THR A 42 -6.49 -13.46 -2.05
N GLY A 43 -7.04 -13.25 -3.24
CA GLY A 43 -7.06 -11.97 -3.95
C GLY A 43 -6.15 -11.98 -5.18
N ASN A 44 -6.45 -11.09 -6.10
CA ASN A 44 -5.66 -10.90 -7.31
C ASN A 44 -4.54 -9.89 -7.05
N ILE A 45 -3.36 -10.15 -7.64
CA ILE A 45 -2.22 -9.22 -7.58
C ILE A 45 -2.16 -8.48 -8.90
N TYR A 46 -2.00 -7.16 -8.81
CA TYR A 46 -1.89 -6.26 -9.94
C TYR A 46 -0.65 -5.37 -9.79
N GLN A 47 -0.24 -4.78 -10.90
CA GLN A 47 0.83 -3.79 -10.92
C GLN A 47 0.42 -2.58 -11.77
N LEU A 48 0.56 -1.39 -11.21
CA LEU A 48 0.63 -0.14 -11.94
C LEU A 48 2.11 0.19 -12.15
N SER A 49 2.46 0.59 -13.36
CA SER A 49 3.85 0.93 -13.69
C SER A 49 3.92 1.88 -14.87
N SER A 50 5.12 2.40 -15.12
CA SER A 50 5.45 3.31 -16.20
C SER A 50 5.63 2.64 -17.57
N TYR A 51 5.17 1.39 -17.75
CA TYR A 51 5.37 0.67 -19.04
C TYR A 51 4.66 1.36 -20.20
N ASP A 52 5.24 1.26 -21.38
CA ASP A 52 4.65 1.80 -22.62
C ASP A 52 3.43 0.97 -23.03
N ARG A 53 2.24 1.56 -22.86
CA ARG A 53 0.96 0.92 -23.15
C ARG A 53 0.69 0.70 -24.63
N THR A 54 1.52 1.27 -25.51
CA THR A 54 1.40 1.09 -26.97
C THR A 54 2.18 -0.12 -27.47
N GLY A 55 2.96 -0.79 -26.59
CA GLY A 55 3.87 -1.88 -26.96
C GLY A 55 5.20 -1.39 -27.55
N GLY A 56 5.52 -0.10 -27.40
CA GLY A 56 6.81 0.48 -27.72
C GLY A 56 7.85 0.26 -26.63
N ASN A 57 8.85 1.10 -26.55
CA ASN A 57 9.97 1.00 -25.60
C ASN A 57 10.17 2.30 -24.78
N ASP A 58 9.11 3.05 -24.53
CA ASP A 58 9.15 4.26 -23.69
C ASP A 58 8.72 3.94 -22.24
N ASP A 59 9.22 2.89 -21.64
CA ASP A 59 8.84 2.33 -20.34
C ASP A 59 9.14 3.23 -19.12
N GLY A 60 9.00 4.54 -19.29
CA GLY A 60 9.24 5.57 -18.28
C GLY A 60 10.31 6.57 -18.67
N PHE A 61 10.98 6.42 -19.81
CA PHE A 61 12.04 7.34 -20.28
C PHE A 61 11.52 8.78 -20.47
N SER A 62 10.39 8.96 -21.15
CA SER A 62 9.78 10.28 -21.33
C SER A 62 8.92 10.72 -20.13
N GLY A 63 8.56 9.82 -19.21
CA GLY A 63 7.59 10.06 -18.16
C GLY A 63 6.12 10.06 -18.62
N ARG A 64 5.86 9.91 -19.93
CA ARG A 64 4.51 9.95 -20.50
C ARG A 64 3.57 8.88 -19.91
N TYR A 65 4.09 7.72 -19.61
CA TYR A 65 3.32 6.59 -19.07
C TYR A 65 3.42 6.43 -17.56
N SER A 66 4.08 7.38 -16.87
CA SER A 66 4.33 7.30 -15.43
C SER A 66 3.12 7.72 -14.58
N TYR A 67 1.99 8.08 -15.20
CA TYR A 67 0.76 8.43 -14.50
C TYR A 67 -0.47 7.95 -15.30
N ILE A 68 -1.60 7.84 -14.61
CA ILE A 68 -2.87 7.44 -15.24
C ILE A 68 -3.65 8.66 -15.78
N ARG A 69 -3.49 9.84 -15.13
CA ARG A 69 -4.08 11.12 -15.53
C ARG A 69 -3.42 12.29 -14.81
N LYS A 70 -3.68 13.50 -15.30
CA LYS A 70 -3.33 14.74 -14.59
C LYS A 70 -4.57 15.32 -13.89
N GLU A 71 -4.36 15.88 -12.69
CA GLU A 71 -5.33 16.70 -11.96
C GLU A 71 -4.66 18.07 -11.72
N GLY A 72 -4.92 19.03 -12.59
CA GLY A 72 -4.14 20.27 -12.66
C GLY A 72 -2.68 19.97 -13.05
N ASN A 73 -1.74 20.37 -12.20
CA ASN A 73 -0.31 20.07 -12.37
C ASN A 73 0.12 18.75 -11.71
N ASP A 74 -0.77 18.11 -10.97
CA ASP A 74 -0.46 16.90 -10.22
C ASP A 74 -0.61 15.65 -11.10
N LEU A 75 0.26 14.66 -10.88
CA LEU A 75 0.23 13.38 -11.57
C LEU A 75 -0.47 12.33 -10.71
N VAL A 76 -1.63 11.85 -11.10
CA VAL A 76 -2.29 10.71 -10.43
C VAL A 76 -1.63 9.42 -10.90
N VAL A 77 -0.94 8.75 -9.99
CA VAL A 77 -0.15 7.53 -10.27
C VAL A 77 -1.00 6.28 -10.05
N ALA A 78 -1.88 6.31 -9.06
CA ALA A 78 -2.82 5.24 -8.77
C ALA A 78 -4.17 5.81 -8.32
N ASP A 79 -5.27 5.14 -8.68
CA ASP A 79 -6.62 5.42 -8.20
C ASP A 79 -7.39 4.09 -8.18
N ILE A 80 -7.30 3.40 -7.04
CA ILE A 80 -7.74 2.01 -6.88
C ILE A 80 -8.97 1.99 -5.99
N LYS A 81 -10.03 1.33 -6.44
CA LYS A 81 -11.29 1.15 -5.71
C LYS A 81 -11.34 -0.25 -5.08
N GLY A 82 -12.12 -0.38 -4.01
CA GLY A 82 -12.21 -1.61 -3.23
C GLY A 82 -11.19 -1.66 -2.10
N ALA A 83 -11.27 -2.71 -1.29
CA ALA A 83 -10.29 -2.96 -0.23
C ALA A 83 -9.05 -3.66 -0.81
N GLY A 84 -7.89 -3.31 -0.29
CA GLY A 84 -6.63 -3.89 -0.76
C GLY A 84 -5.44 -3.56 0.10
N VAL A 85 -4.27 -3.95 -0.39
CA VAL A 85 -2.98 -3.62 0.21
C VAL A 85 -1.94 -3.39 -0.88
N ILE A 86 -1.19 -2.27 -0.79
CA ILE A 86 0.02 -2.10 -1.58
C ILE A 86 1.11 -2.93 -0.89
N ASN A 87 1.73 -3.82 -1.66
CA ASN A 87 2.76 -4.74 -1.14
C ASN A 87 4.17 -4.34 -1.55
N ARG A 88 4.32 -3.54 -2.61
CA ARG A 88 5.63 -3.07 -3.08
C ARG A 88 5.50 -1.77 -3.85
N ILE A 89 6.40 -0.85 -3.59
CA ILE A 89 6.69 0.31 -4.44
C ILE A 89 8.16 0.23 -4.81
N TRP A 90 8.47 0.44 -6.09
CA TRP A 90 9.84 0.40 -6.60
C TRP A 90 10.08 1.49 -7.63
N THR A 91 11.30 2.02 -7.65
CA THR A 91 11.77 2.96 -8.66
C THR A 91 13.32 2.95 -8.71
N PRO A 92 13.95 3.15 -9.87
CA PRO A 92 15.39 3.44 -9.94
C PRO A 92 15.70 4.94 -9.82
N THR A 93 14.67 5.81 -9.88
CA THR A 93 14.82 7.27 -10.01
C THR A 93 13.94 8.04 -9.02
N PRO A 94 14.12 7.83 -7.69
CA PRO A 94 13.34 8.61 -6.72
C PRO A 94 13.74 10.08 -6.77
N THR A 95 12.78 10.95 -6.52
CA THR A 95 12.97 12.41 -6.51
C THR A 95 12.66 12.99 -5.14
N LYS A 96 12.95 14.27 -4.97
CA LYS A 96 12.57 15.05 -3.78
C LYS A 96 11.16 15.64 -3.89
N ASP A 97 10.49 15.47 -5.01
CA ASP A 97 9.10 15.90 -5.18
C ASP A 97 8.18 15.11 -4.24
N THR A 98 7.07 15.70 -3.88
CA THR A 98 6.15 15.13 -2.89
C THR A 98 5.31 14.02 -3.49
N ILE A 99 5.17 12.91 -2.77
CA ILE A 99 4.16 11.88 -3.02
C ILE A 99 3.11 11.90 -1.92
N GLN A 100 1.84 11.78 -2.30
CA GLN A 100 0.69 11.86 -1.41
C GLN A 100 -0.19 10.62 -1.56
N PHE A 101 -0.63 10.06 -0.42
CA PHE A 101 -1.56 8.93 -0.40
C PHE A 101 -2.85 9.35 0.30
N TYR A 102 -3.95 9.24 -0.44
CA TYR A 102 -5.31 9.51 0.03
C TYR A 102 -6.04 8.19 0.21
N PHE A 103 -6.66 7.99 1.36
CA PHE A 103 -7.36 6.76 1.71
C PHE A 103 -8.87 7.00 1.74
N ASP A 104 -9.63 6.03 1.26
CA ASP A 104 -11.08 5.90 1.48
C ASP A 104 -11.92 7.11 1.05
N GLY A 105 -11.41 7.91 0.11
CA GLY A 105 -12.07 9.13 -0.37
C GLY A 105 -11.80 10.37 0.48
N GLU A 106 -10.83 10.32 1.39
CA GLU A 106 -10.43 11.49 2.20
C GLU A 106 -9.93 12.64 1.33
N GLN A 107 -10.16 13.86 1.80
CA GLN A 107 -9.74 15.09 1.13
C GLN A 107 -8.30 15.47 1.47
N GLN A 108 -7.76 14.97 2.57
CA GLN A 108 -6.39 15.21 3.00
C GLN A 108 -5.57 13.92 2.90
N PRO A 109 -4.30 13.99 2.45
CA PRO A 109 -3.45 12.82 2.39
C PRO A 109 -3.00 12.42 3.80
N ARG A 110 -3.00 11.12 4.11
CA ARG A 110 -2.40 10.59 5.36
C ARG A 110 -0.88 10.43 5.24
N ILE A 111 -0.38 10.17 4.03
CA ILE A 111 1.05 10.14 3.73
C ILE A 111 1.31 11.32 2.81
N ASN A 112 2.23 12.19 3.19
CA ASN A 112 2.60 13.41 2.45
C ASN A 112 4.09 13.70 2.70
N ILE A 113 4.95 13.09 1.89
CA ILE A 113 6.40 13.08 2.08
C ILE A 113 7.13 13.22 0.75
N PRO A 114 8.41 13.60 0.71
CA PRO A 114 9.26 13.46 -0.46
C PRO A 114 9.25 12.01 -0.98
N PHE A 115 9.18 11.80 -2.28
CA PHE A 115 9.11 10.46 -2.88
C PHE A 115 10.31 9.59 -2.48
N ILE A 116 11.50 10.19 -2.39
CA ILE A 116 12.71 9.49 -1.96
C ILE A 116 12.61 8.96 -0.52
N ASP A 117 11.81 9.58 0.35
CA ASP A 117 11.70 9.20 1.75
C ASP A 117 10.96 7.87 1.96
N LEU A 118 10.13 7.45 0.98
CA LEU A 118 9.56 6.09 0.97
C LEU A 118 10.65 4.99 0.97
N PHE A 119 11.85 5.32 0.52
CA PHE A 119 12.94 4.37 0.27
C PHE A 119 14.18 4.64 1.13
N SER A 120 14.16 5.69 1.95
CA SER A 120 15.33 6.09 2.74
C SER A 120 15.71 5.08 3.82
N GLY A 121 14.75 4.27 4.29
CA GLY A 121 14.93 3.36 5.42
C GLY A 121 15.01 4.06 6.78
N ASN A 122 14.86 5.39 6.83
CA ASN A 122 15.07 6.22 8.04
C ASN A 122 13.85 7.07 8.41
N VAL A 123 12.83 7.16 7.55
CA VAL A 123 11.62 7.95 7.80
C VAL A 123 10.49 7.03 8.25
N TYR A 124 10.10 7.12 9.52
CA TYR A 124 8.99 6.30 10.03
C TYR A 124 7.69 6.58 9.26
N PRO A 125 6.92 5.54 8.88
CA PRO A 125 7.13 4.10 9.13
C PRO A 125 7.98 3.38 8.07
N PHE A 126 8.53 4.09 7.08
CA PHE A 126 9.33 3.56 5.96
C PHE A 126 10.78 3.32 6.39
N ILE A 127 10.98 2.30 7.23
CA ILE A 127 12.27 1.98 7.85
C ILE A 127 12.90 0.72 7.25
N ALA A 128 14.23 0.63 7.36
CA ALA A 128 14.97 -0.59 7.02
C ALA A 128 14.55 -1.75 7.96
N PRO A 129 14.55 -3.02 7.49
CA PRO A 129 14.94 -3.46 6.15
C PRO A 129 13.80 -3.45 5.10
N LEU A 130 12.59 -3.00 5.47
CA LEU A 130 11.44 -3.02 4.56
C LEU A 130 11.55 -1.96 3.46
N CYS A 131 12.29 -0.89 3.72
CA CYS A 131 12.54 0.18 2.77
C CYS A 131 14.05 0.40 2.63
N GLY A 132 14.52 0.63 1.41
CA GLY A 132 15.94 0.79 1.16
C GLY A 132 16.29 0.96 -0.32
N ASN A 133 17.59 0.90 -0.59
CA ASN A 133 18.17 0.95 -1.92
C ASN A 133 19.26 -0.13 -2.05
N GLU A 134 19.11 -1.00 -3.02
CA GLU A 134 20.09 -2.01 -3.35
C GLU A 134 20.45 -1.91 -4.83
N ILE A 135 21.73 -1.63 -5.11
CA ILE A 135 22.31 -1.56 -6.48
C ILE A 135 21.46 -0.66 -7.42
N GLY A 136 21.05 0.52 -6.92
CA GLY A 136 20.23 1.48 -7.68
C GLY A 136 18.74 1.13 -7.80
N GLY A 137 18.29 0.08 -7.16
CA GLY A 137 16.87 -0.27 -7.05
C GLY A 137 16.31 0.19 -5.70
N TYR A 138 15.53 1.27 -5.70
CA TYR A 138 14.86 1.78 -4.51
C TYR A 138 13.56 1.02 -4.29
N TYR A 139 13.38 0.47 -3.10
CA TYR A 139 12.25 -0.40 -2.77
C TYR A 139 11.57 -0.01 -1.46
N CYS A 140 10.27 -0.22 -1.42
CA CYS A 140 9.46 -0.16 -0.22
C CYS A 140 8.53 -1.38 -0.22
N TYR A 141 8.75 -2.30 0.72
CA TYR A 141 7.92 -3.48 0.99
C TYR A 141 6.99 -3.29 2.18
N MET A 142 6.94 -2.06 2.74
CA MET A 142 5.99 -1.73 3.79
C MET A 142 4.55 -1.96 3.29
N PRO A 143 3.76 -2.83 3.93
CA PRO A 143 2.37 -3.02 3.55
C PRO A 143 1.55 -1.76 3.82
N ILE A 144 0.81 -1.28 2.82
CA ILE A 144 -0.07 -0.11 2.94
C ILE A 144 -1.50 -0.56 2.66
N PRO A 145 -2.25 -1.02 3.69
CA PRO A 145 -3.64 -1.44 3.53
C PRO A 145 -4.59 -0.26 3.36
N TYR A 146 -5.67 -0.48 2.60
CA TYR A 146 -6.77 0.47 2.43
C TYR A 146 -8.12 -0.26 2.44
N ALA A 147 -9.13 0.35 3.10
CA ALA A 147 -10.41 -0.30 3.37
C ALA A 147 -11.43 -0.15 2.24
N LYS A 148 -11.41 0.97 1.52
CA LYS A 148 -12.39 1.27 0.45
C LYS A 148 -11.73 1.75 -0.83
N SER A 149 -10.65 2.50 -0.75
CA SER A 149 -9.92 3.02 -1.91
C SER A 149 -8.58 3.61 -1.50
N ILE A 150 -7.68 3.72 -2.47
CA ILE A 150 -6.44 4.48 -2.34
C ILE A 150 -6.19 5.27 -3.62
N LYS A 151 -5.88 6.57 -3.47
CA LYS A 151 -5.38 7.43 -4.55
C LYS A 151 -3.97 7.88 -4.20
N ILE A 152 -3.04 7.73 -5.15
CA ILE A 152 -1.65 8.16 -5.02
C ILE A 152 -1.40 9.26 -6.02
N VAL A 153 -0.90 10.39 -5.53
CA VAL A 153 -0.63 11.60 -6.31
C VAL A 153 0.82 11.99 -6.14
N TYR A 154 1.49 12.24 -7.25
CA TYR A 154 2.84 12.78 -7.29
C TYR A 154 2.79 14.26 -7.67
N LYS A 155 3.38 15.11 -6.84
CA LYS A 155 3.43 16.56 -7.00
C LYS A 155 4.77 16.98 -7.57
N GLY A 156 4.92 16.80 -8.87
CA GLY A 156 6.12 17.11 -9.64
C GLY A 156 5.92 16.77 -11.10
N ASN A 157 6.90 17.09 -11.93
CA ASN A 157 6.82 16.91 -13.37
C ASN A 157 7.74 15.81 -13.92
N ASP A 158 8.63 15.28 -13.09
CA ASP A 158 9.67 14.33 -13.51
C ASP A 158 9.53 12.97 -12.83
N LEU A 159 8.33 12.40 -12.87
CA LEU A 159 8.13 11.01 -12.48
C LEU A 159 8.42 10.12 -13.69
N LYS A 160 9.41 9.24 -13.54
CA LYS A 160 9.82 8.30 -14.60
C LYS A 160 9.47 6.86 -14.23
N PHE A 161 10.47 6.02 -14.16
CA PHE A 161 10.29 4.59 -13.89
C PHE A 161 9.70 4.33 -12.50
N HIS A 162 8.60 3.59 -12.43
CA HIS A 162 8.06 3.10 -11.15
C HIS A 162 7.23 1.84 -11.33
N GLN A 163 7.08 1.11 -10.24
CA GLN A 163 6.19 -0.03 -10.11
C GLN A 163 5.48 0.04 -8.76
N ILE A 164 4.16 -0.10 -8.78
CA ILE A 164 3.31 -0.17 -7.60
C ILE A 164 2.55 -1.49 -7.68
N GLN A 165 2.93 -2.47 -6.85
CA GLN A 165 2.24 -3.75 -6.77
C GLN A 165 1.22 -3.71 -5.64
N TYR A 166 0.01 -4.15 -5.92
CA TYR A 166 -1.06 -4.21 -4.94
C TYR A 166 -1.86 -5.49 -5.09
N ARG A 167 -2.48 -5.90 -3.99
CA ARG A 167 -3.37 -7.04 -3.95
C ARG A 167 -4.77 -6.57 -3.57
N GLU A 168 -5.75 -6.90 -4.38
CA GLU A 168 -7.15 -6.73 -4.03
C GLU A 168 -7.57 -7.77 -2.99
N LEU A 169 -8.39 -7.34 -2.03
CA LEU A 169 -8.92 -8.21 -1.00
C LEU A 169 -10.37 -8.54 -1.32
N SER A 170 -10.60 -9.78 -1.71
CA SER A 170 -11.95 -10.30 -1.94
C SER A 170 -12.60 -10.73 -0.61
N GLY A 171 -13.92 -10.47 -0.46
CA GLY A 171 -14.73 -10.94 0.65
C GLY A 171 -14.89 -9.97 1.81
N LYS A 172 -15.55 -10.43 2.90
CA LYS A 172 -15.95 -9.62 4.07
C LYS A 172 -14.83 -9.36 5.07
N LYS A 173 -13.56 -9.44 4.68
CA LYS A 173 -12.46 -9.11 5.59
C LYS A 173 -12.50 -7.62 5.92
N LYS A 174 -12.71 -7.29 7.19
CA LYS A 174 -12.60 -5.92 7.68
C LYS A 174 -11.13 -5.52 7.67
N VAL A 175 -10.74 -4.72 6.69
CA VAL A 175 -9.42 -4.10 6.62
C VAL A 175 -9.54 -2.70 7.18
N LYS A 176 -8.59 -2.31 8.02
CA LYS A 176 -8.41 -0.94 8.47
C LYS A 176 -7.35 -0.29 7.59
N SER A 177 -7.65 0.90 7.08
CA SER A 177 -6.68 1.65 6.28
C SER A 177 -5.50 2.08 7.12
N PHE A 178 -4.35 2.14 6.48
CA PHE A 178 -3.07 2.57 7.06
C PHE A 178 -3.22 3.90 7.80
N SER A 179 -2.62 4.01 9.02
CA SER A 179 -2.71 5.19 9.89
C SER A 179 -1.43 5.41 10.66
#